data_a4465b20a88c3f7b934ecb9ced85501f
#
_entry.id   a4465b20a88c3f7b934ecb9ced85501f
#
_cell.length_a   1.000
_cell.length_b   1.000
_cell.length_c   1.000
_cell.angle_alpha   90.00
_cell.angle_beta   90.00
_cell.angle_gamma   90.00
#
_symmetry.space_group_name_H-M   'P 1'
#
loop_
_entity.id
_entity.type
_entity.pdbx_description
1 polymer ?
#
loop_
_entity_poly.entity_id
_entity_poly.type
_entity_poly.pdbx_seq_one_letter_code
_entity_poly.pdbx_strand_id
1 'polypeptide(L)'
;MENDTERFSMNRDGWLEMTHIKETLYAHSKIAEKKEELVKEFISITKSQDYINNIKPYKEELAKTCIRSSLRFSSKAMEFTKLLVGDILETKLEYLKYYVTLPYILFHLPNDKTEQSGIHTDKRKECKNSITVWSPINTFKNTYPPISIFPKSHSLLAYVGQKLAKKIFPNLNQEDVLKKIGIKRLDVYPSISSTYIWDAKLSHMGNLNSSENYHCALVIKITEKPLYLEPSVECKDLIQRTNLETIEFNFLDMYKNLSDHIENIEKMSLESLNIEEFISNVYDYRKFIDLGTRRALSFTLSEVASRCPNQPSSNYFDLASYIVEKGNIMGLERHLRKCTDKKTVLRIFNKLSKFEKFNTYQEFTLFNKLKQRFKVDEINLRRTSVVHGW
;
A
#
# COMPACT_ATOMS: atom_id res chain seq x y z
N MET A 1 27.57 30.16 7.42
CA MET A 1 26.13 29.81 7.47
C MET A 1 26.12 28.30 7.64
N GLU A 2 26.00 27.85 8.87
CA GLU A 2 25.81 26.43 9.19
C GLU A 2 24.47 26.01 8.60
N ASN A 3 24.49 24.96 7.77
CA ASN A 3 23.30 24.39 7.19
C ASN A 3 22.42 23.86 8.32
N ASP A 4 21.31 24.52 8.60
CA ASP A 4 20.21 24.08 9.51
C ASP A 4 19.50 22.79 9.03
N THR A 5 20.18 21.96 8.21
CA THR A 5 19.60 20.81 7.51
C THR A 5 19.49 19.53 8.34
N GLU A 6 20.01 19.50 9.56
CA GLU A 6 19.84 18.34 10.46
C GLU A 6 19.16 18.72 11.78
N ARG A 7 17.96 19.25 11.69
CA ARG A 7 17.15 19.49 12.90
C ARG A 7 16.83 18.21 13.66
N PHE A 8 16.81 17.08 12.95
CA PHE A 8 16.51 15.74 13.49
C PHE A 8 17.46 14.69 12.94
N SER A 9 17.88 13.77 13.77
CA SER A 9 18.77 12.68 13.41
C SER A 9 18.01 11.35 13.38
N MET A 10 18.08 10.61 12.27
CA MET A 10 17.50 9.26 12.14
C MET A 10 17.95 8.33 13.27
N ASN A 11 19.23 8.40 13.67
CA ASN A 11 19.77 7.53 14.70
C ASN A 11 19.26 7.87 16.10
N ARG A 12 19.06 9.16 16.39
CA ARG A 12 18.63 9.64 17.71
C ARG A 12 17.11 9.68 17.85
N ASP A 13 16.43 10.29 16.88
CA ASP A 13 15.01 10.63 16.98
C ASP A 13 14.13 9.69 16.17
N GLY A 14 14.72 8.94 15.24
CA GLY A 14 14.06 7.95 14.38
C GLY A 14 13.37 8.55 13.15
N TRP A 15 13.58 9.85 12.90
CA TRP A 15 13.02 10.53 11.74
C TRP A 15 13.85 11.74 11.32
N LEU A 16 13.64 12.20 10.11
CA LEU A 16 14.22 13.42 9.57
C LEU A 16 13.28 14.06 8.54
N GLU A 17 13.48 15.35 8.30
CA GLU A 17 12.87 16.11 7.21
C GLU A 17 13.94 16.45 6.18
N MET A 18 13.61 16.22 4.90
CA MET A 18 14.44 16.59 3.75
C MET A 18 13.73 17.63 2.91
N THR A 19 14.45 18.66 2.50
CA THR A 19 13.96 19.62 1.51
C THR A 19 14.23 19.07 0.10
N HIS A 20 13.22 19.13 -0.78
CA HIS A 20 13.34 18.66 -2.16
C HIS A 20 14.30 19.51 -2.99
N ILE A 21 14.97 18.86 -3.94
CA ILE A 21 15.62 19.54 -5.06
C ILE A 21 14.57 20.07 -6.05
N LYS A 22 14.99 20.94 -6.97
CA LYS A 22 14.10 21.63 -7.92
C LYS A 22 13.34 20.65 -8.83
N GLU A 23 13.98 19.61 -9.32
CA GLU A 23 13.42 18.59 -10.19
C GLU A 23 12.33 17.79 -9.49
N THR A 24 12.54 17.44 -8.23
CA THR A 24 11.53 16.75 -7.39
C THR A 24 10.32 17.64 -7.16
N LEU A 25 10.50 18.94 -6.90
CA LEU A 25 9.41 19.90 -6.76
C LEU A 25 8.58 20.05 -8.04
N TYR A 26 9.22 20.01 -9.21
CA TYR A 26 8.52 20.05 -10.49
C TYR A 26 7.65 18.80 -10.69
N ALA A 27 8.21 17.61 -10.50
CA ALA A 27 7.44 16.37 -10.60
C ALA A 27 6.26 16.35 -9.61
N HIS A 28 6.46 16.87 -8.41
CA HIS A 28 5.46 17.04 -7.38
C HIS A 28 4.26 17.89 -7.83
N SER A 29 4.52 19.06 -8.44
CA SER A 29 3.45 19.94 -8.92
C SER A 29 2.62 19.29 -10.02
N LYS A 30 3.22 18.49 -10.90
CA LYS A 30 2.52 17.75 -11.95
C LYS A 30 1.61 16.65 -11.42
N ILE A 31 2.01 15.97 -10.34
CA ILE A 31 1.14 15.01 -9.65
C ILE A 31 -0.05 15.73 -8.99
N ALA A 32 0.19 16.87 -8.35
CA ALA A 32 -0.87 17.67 -7.73
C ALA A 32 -1.91 18.14 -8.75
N GLU A 33 -1.48 18.63 -9.93
CA GLU A 33 -2.36 19.03 -11.03
C GLU A 33 -3.25 17.87 -11.48
N LYS A 34 -2.67 16.72 -11.81
CA LYS A 34 -3.44 15.54 -12.22
C LYS A 34 -4.46 15.12 -11.17
N LYS A 35 -4.10 15.20 -9.90
CA LYS A 35 -5.01 14.82 -8.83
C LYS A 35 -6.23 15.73 -8.72
N GLU A 36 -6.08 17.03 -8.93
CA GLU A 36 -7.22 17.95 -8.90
C GLU A 36 -8.29 17.59 -9.94
N GLU A 37 -7.88 17.19 -11.13
CA GLU A 37 -8.79 16.73 -12.18
C GLU A 37 -9.59 15.52 -11.71
N LEU A 38 -8.90 14.51 -11.18
CA LEU A 38 -9.52 13.27 -10.70
C LEU A 38 -10.49 13.51 -9.53
N VAL A 39 -10.18 14.45 -8.64
CA VAL A 39 -11.09 14.79 -7.54
C VAL A 39 -12.35 15.46 -8.03
N LYS A 40 -12.26 16.34 -9.03
CA LYS A 40 -13.45 16.97 -9.64
C LYS A 40 -14.37 15.91 -10.27
N GLU A 41 -13.79 14.95 -10.98
CA GLU A 41 -14.54 13.83 -11.57
C GLU A 41 -15.19 12.95 -10.48
N PHE A 42 -14.45 12.61 -9.42
CA PHE A 42 -14.98 11.86 -8.29
C PHE A 42 -16.17 12.54 -7.63
N ILE A 43 -16.07 13.86 -7.37
CA ILE A 43 -17.16 14.65 -6.80
C ILE A 43 -18.38 14.66 -7.74
N SER A 44 -18.15 14.76 -9.04
CA SER A 44 -19.23 14.71 -10.03
C SER A 44 -19.98 13.37 -9.99
N ILE A 45 -19.25 12.25 -9.92
CA ILE A 45 -19.84 10.91 -9.83
C ILE A 45 -20.62 10.75 -8.52
N THR A 46 -20.03 11.07 -7.39
CA THR A 46 -20.66 10.87 -6.07
C THR A 46 -21.88 11.75 -5.82
N LYS A 47 -22.02 12.85 -6.56
CA LYS A 47 -23.20 13.72 -6.53
C LYS A 47 -24.27 13.33 -7.54
N SER A 48 -24.03 12.34 -8.41
CA SER A 48 -25.03 11.91 -9.38
C SER A 48 -26.20 11.21 -8.70
N GLN A 49 -27.43 11.43 -9.22
CA GLN A 49 -28.63 10.80 -8.68
C GLN A 49 -28.57 9.27 -8.78
N ASP A 50 -27.98 8.76 -9.85
CA ASP A 50 -27.81 7.31 -10.05
C ASP A 50 -26.89 6.71 -8.98
N TYR A 51 -25.83 7.42 -8.60
CA TYR A 51 -24.96 7.00 -7.51
C TYR A 51 -25.72 6.96 -6.17
N ILE A 52 -26.47 8.02 -5.84
CA ILE A 52 -27.23 8.12 -4.59
C ILE A 52 -28.28 7.00 -4.48
N ASN A 53 -28.97 6.68 -5.59
CA ASN A 53 -30.07 5.72 -5.61
C ASN A 53 -29.59 4.25 -5.62
N ASN A 54 -28.38 3.96 -6.10
CA ASN A 54 -27.88 2.60 -6.36
C ASN A 54 -26.58 2.28 -5.61
N ILE A 55 -26.31 2.95 -4.49
CA ILE A 55 -25.05 2.75 -3.76
C ILE A 55 -24.98 1.32 -3.20
N LYS A 56 -24.21 0.48 -3.87
CA LYS A 56 -23.60 -0.65 -3.19
C LYS A 56 -22.49 -0.11 -2.26
N PRO A 57 -22.36 -0.58 -1.01
CA PRO A 57 -21.42 -0.01 -0.03
C PRO A 57 -19.96 0.11 -0.50
N TYR A 58 -19.53 -0.73 -1.44
CA TYR A 58 -18.17 -0.69 -1.98
C TYR A 58 -17.94 0.32 -3.10
N LYS A 59 -18.97 0.95 -3.68
CA LYS A 59 -18.81 1.87 -4.83
C LYS A 59 -18.07 3.16 -4.46
N GLU A 60 -18.28 3.67 -3.26
CA GLU A 60 -17.49 4.81 -2.77
C GLU A 60 -16.02 4.43 -2.61
N GLU A 61 -15.72 3.29 -2.01
CA GLU A 61 -14.36 2.80 -1.88
C GLU A 61 -13.74 2.44 -3.24
N LEU A 62 -14.54 1.95 -4.19
CA LEU A 62 -14.10 1.75 -5.56
C LEU A 62 -13.65 3.07 -6.19
N ALA A 63 -14.43 4.13 -6.08
CA ALA A 63 -14.07 5.44 -6.63
C ALA A 63 -12.79 6.01 -5.98
N LYS A 64 -12.69 5.96 -4.65
CA LYS A 64 -11.46 6.35 -3.92
C LYS A 64 -10.25 5.53 -4.41
N THR A 65 -10.44 4.24 -4.61
CA THR A 65 -9.38 3.32 -5.06
C THR A 65 -8.98 3.57 -6.50
N CYS A 66 -9.93 3.92 -7.38
CA CYS A 66 -9.62 4.32 -8.76
C CYS A 66 -8.75 5.58 -8.80
N ILE A 67 -9.04 6.59 -7.96
CA ILE A 67 -8.18 7.77 -7.84
C ILE A 67 -6.76 7.37 -7.39
N ARG A 68 -6.66 6.57 -6.33
CA ARG A 68 -5.37 6.10 -5.82
C ARG A 68 -4.60 5.30 -6.88
N SER A 69 -5.26 4.41 -7.60
CA SER A 69 -4.65 3.56 -8.62
C SER A 69 -4.20 4.37 -9.84
N SER A 70 -5.02 5.30 -10.33
CA SER A 70 -4.67 6.12 -11.48
C SER A 70 -3.46 7.03 -11.19
N LEU A 71 -3.32 7.50 -9.97
CA LEU A 71 -2.13 8.24 -9.54
C LEU A 71 -0.92 7.32 -9.33
N ARG A 72 -1.11 6.20 -8.63
CA ARG A 72 -0.03 5.26 -8.27
C ARG A 72 0.71 4.73 -9.49
N PHE A 73 -0.01 4.40 -10.55
CA PHE A 73 0.54 3.82 -11.78
C PHE A 73 0.84 4.85 -12.86
N SER A 74 0.60 6.13 -12.62
CA SER A 74 0.89 7.17 -13.60
C SER A 74 2.37 7.38 -13.81
N SER A 75 2.74 7.80 -15.03
CA SER A 75 4.13 8.19 -15.36
C SER A 75 4.67 9.24 -14.39
N LYS A 76 3.83 10.19 -13.99
CA LYS A 76 4.22 11.28 -13.08
C LYS A 76 4.53 10.81 -11.66
N ALA A 77 3.74 9.86 -11.12
CA ALA A 77 4.04 9.29 -9.81
C ALA A 77 5.34 8.47 -9.82
N MET A 78 5.60 7.74 -10.90
CA MET A 78 6.83 6.98 -11.06
C MET A 78 8.05 7.88 -11.27
N GLU A 79 7.93 8.94 -12.07
CA GLU A 79 8.96 9.97 -12.21
C GLU A 79 9.30 10.62 -10.87
N PHE A 80 8.28 11.03 -10.11
CA PHE A 80 8.47 11.59 -8.77
C PHE A 80 9.13 10.58 -7.82
N THR A 81 8.71 9.31 -7.84
CA THR A 81 9.33 8.26 -7.01
C THR A 81 10.81 8.10 -7.34
N LYS A 82 11.16 8.09 -8.63
CA LYS A 82 12.55 8.00 -9.09
C LYS A 82 13.40 9.18 -8.60
N LEU A 83 12.90 10.40 -8.76
CA LEU A 83 13.59 11.61 -8.31
C LEU A 83 13.73 11.65 -6.78
N LEU A 84 12.67 11.28 -6.06
CA LEU A 84 12.69 11.23 -4.61
C LEU A 84 13.68 10.19 -4.06
N VAL A 85 13.77 9.02 -4.68
CA VAL A 85 14.79 8.01 -4.34
C VAL A 85 16.19 8.53 -4.65
N GLY A 86 16.36 9.26 -5.76
CA GLY A 86 17.61 9.94 -6.09
C GLY A 86 18.05 10.91 -5.01
N ASP A 87 17.17 11.82 -4.58
CA ASP A 87 17.42 12.78 -3.51
C ASP A 87 17.88 12.09 -2.20
N ILE A 88 17.20 11.01 -1.83
CA ILE A 88 17.53 10.24 -0.62
C ILE A 88 18.92 9.60 -0.75
N LEU A 89 19.25 9.06 -1.92
CA LEU A 89 20.53 8.39 -2.14
C LEU A 89 21.70 9.37 -2.20
N GLU A 90 21.50 10.59 -2.70
CA GLU A 90 22.53 11.65 -2.63
C GLU A 90 22.92 11.99 -1.20
N THR A 91 21.95 11.93 -0.29
CA THR A 91 22.17 12.23 1.14
C THR A 91 22.50 11.00 1.97
N LYS A 92 22.14 9.79 1.51
CA LYS A 92 22.24 8.52 2.25
C LYS A 92 22.67 7.37 1.31
N LEU A 93 23.91 7.42 0.81
CA LEU A 93 24.49 6.43 -0.13
C LEU A 93 24.41 4.97 0.35
N GLU A 94 24.29 4.73 1.64
CA GLU A 94 24.14 3.39 2.21
C GLU A 94 22.92 2.62 1.70
N TYR A 95 21.90 3.35 1.16
CA TYR A 95 20.66 2.76 0.64
C TYR A 95 20.74 2.27 -0.81
N LEU A 96 21.88 2.39 -1.50
CA LEU A 96 22.06 1.88 -2.87
C LEU A 96 21.75 0.39 -3.01
N LYS A 97 22.05 -0.39 -1.98
CA LYS A 97 21.82 -1.85 -1.93
C LYS A 97 20.40 -2.23 -1.50
N TYR A 98 19.56 -1.25 -1.28
CA TYR A 98 18.21 -1.44 -0.77
C TYR A 98 17.20 -1.55 -1.92
N TYR A 99 16.00 -1.96 -1.56
CA TYR A 99 14.85 -2.11 -2.44
C TYR A 99 13.81 -1.06 -2.10
N VAL A 100 13.19 -0.49 -3.11
CA VAL A 100 12.08 0.44 -2.96
C VAL A 100 10.77 -0.23 -3.38
N THR A 101 9.72 -0.07 -2.58
CA THR A 101 8.38 -0.55 -2.95
C THR A 101 7.75 0.35 -4.00
N LEU A 102 6.77 -0.18 -4.75
CA LEU A 102 5.89 0.67 -5.54
C LEU A 102 5.23 1.74 -4.65
N PRO A 103 5.03 2.96 -5.16
CA PRO A 103 4.43 4.03 -4.38
C PRO A 103 3.02 3.65 -3.92
N TYR A 104 2.70 4.01 -2.70
CA TYR A 104 1.35 4.00 -2.16
C TYR A 104 0.83 5.43 -2.07
N ILE A 105 -0.36 5.68 -2.56
CA ILE A 105 -0.97 7.00 -2.52
C ILE A 105 -1.96 7.05 -1.37
N LEU A 106 -1.63 7.81 -0.33
CA LEU A 106 -2.60 8.21 0.68
C LEU A 106 -3.48 9.32 0.09
N PHE A 107 -4.77 9.17 0.26
CA PHE A 107 -5.75 10.13 -0.24
C PHE A 107 -6.89 10.28 0.77
N HIS A 108 -7.06 11.48 1.30
CA HIS A 108 -8.10 11.82 2.25
C HIS A 108 -9.04 12.87 1.66
N LEU A 109 -10.33 12.58 1.67
CA LEU A 109 -11.36 13.51 1.25
C LEU A 109 -11.54 14.66 2.25
N PRO A 110 -12.14 15.79 1.83
CA PRO A 110 -12.55 16.84 2.75
C PRO A 110 -13.44 16.28 3.87
N ASN A 111 -13.16 16.70 5.11
CA ASN A 111 -13.93 16.28 6.29
C ASN A 111 -14.04 14.75 6.46
N ASP A 112 -13.04 14.01 5.96
CA ASP A 112 -13.02 12.54 6.07
C ASP A 112 -12.75 12.11 7.51
N LYS A 113 -13.78 11.59 8.17
CA LYS A 113 -13.72 11.09 9.54
C LYS A 113 -13.38 9.59 9.63
N THR A 114 -13.22 8.94 8.49
CA THR A 114 -13.16 7.46 8.43
C THR A 114 -11.74 6.90 8.39
N GLU A 115 -10.75 7.70 8.03
CA GLU A 115 -9.38 7.23 7.74
C GLU A 115 -8.34 7.68 8.77
N GLN A 116 -8.68 7.69 10.06
CA GLN A 116 -7.66 7.85 11.09
C GLN A 116 -6.88 6.54 11.25
N SER A 117 -5.57 6.58 10.98
CA SER A 117 -4.71 5.48 11.40
C SER A 117 -4.42 5.62 12.91
N GLY A 118 -4.76 4.59 13.69
CA GLY A 118 -4.29 4.54 15.07
C GLY A 118 -2.75 4.52 15.16
N ILE A 119 -2.20 4.68 16.37
CA ILE A 119 -0.75 4.61 16.57
C ILE A 119 -0.25 3.23 16.14
N HIS A 120 0.66 3.21 15.17
CA HIS A 120 1.25 2.01 14.60
C HIS A 120 2.73 2.19 14.24
N THR A 121 3.33 1.13 13.77
CA THR A 121 4.68 1.12 13.18
C THR A 121 4.61 0.44 11.82
N ASP A 122 5.44 0.88 10.89
CA ASP A 122 5.54 0.30 9.54
C ASP A 122 6.41 -0.95 9.46
N LYS A 123 6.95 -1.37 10.59
CA LYS A 123 7.88 -2.51 10.69
C LYS A 123 7.32 -3.77 10.03
N ARG A 124 8.11 -4.36 9.14
CA ARG A 124 7.86 -5.68 8.55
C ARG A 124 8.69 -6.74 9.27
N LYS A 125 8.10 -7.93 9.47
CA LYS A 125 8.79 -9.04 10.16
C LYS A 125 10.00 -9.54 9.39
N GLU A 126 9.94 -9.47 8.07
CA GLU A 126 10.97 -9.92 7.14
C GLU A 126 12.15 -8.97 7.00
N CYS A 127 12.00 -7.70 7.39
CA CYS A 127 13.05 -6.68 7.30
C CYS A 127 13.39 -6.13 8.68
N LYS A 128 14.67 -6.17 9.04
CA LYS A 128 15.17 -5.58 10.29
C LYS A 128 15.34 -4.07 10.14
N ASN A 129 15.88 -3.67 9.00
CA ASN A 129 16.17 -2.28 8.66
C ASN A 129 15.29 -1.87 7.49
N SER A 130 14.44 -0.91 7.71
CA SER A 130 13.59 -0.32 6.69
C SER A 130 13.20 1.09 7.13
N ILE A 131 13.02 1.94 6.15
CA ILE A 131 12.54 3.30 6.34
C ILE A 131 11.25 3.49 5.56
N THR A 132 10.40 4.35 6.08
CA THR A 132 9.24 4.87 5.36
C THR A 132 9.57 6.28 4.92
N VAL A 133 9.27 6.56 3.66
CA VAL A 133 9.39 7.89 3.05
C VAL A 133 7.99 8.36 2.74
N TRP A 134 7.64 9.50 3.25
CA TRP A 134 6.33 10.11 3.10
C TRP A 134 6.48 11.52 2.54
N SER A 135 5.84 11.79 1.42
CA SER A 135 5.92 13.08 0.74
C SER A 135 4.52 13.60 0.44
N PRO A 136 4.14 14.78 0.97
CA PRO A 136 2.85 15.38 0.64
C PRO A 136 2.84 15.75 -0.84
N ILE A 137 1.77 15.44 -1.56
CA ILE A 137 1.60 15.81 -2.97
C ILE A 137 0.91 17.16 -3.08
N ASN A 138 0.05 17.49 -2.14
CA ASN A 138 -0.53 18.82 -2.05
C ASN A 138 -0.56 19.27 -0.61
N THR A 139 -0.29 20.53 -0.41
CA THR A 139 -0.53 21.20 0.87
C THR A 139 -1.27 22.49 0.60
N PHE A 140 -2.39 22.67 1.28
CA PHE A 140 -2.98 23.98 1.43
C PHE A 140 -2.44 24.54 2.74
N LYS A 141 -1.86 25.74 2.71
CA LYS A 141 -1.27 26.37 3.90
C LYS A 141 -2.18 26.20 5.12
N ASN A 142 -1.65 25.64 6.18
CA ASN A 142 -2.29 25.45 7.48
C ASN A 142 -3.52 24.52 7.54
N THR A 143 -3.80 23.72 6.53
CA THR A 143 -4.98 22.85 6.53
C THR A 143 -4.63 21.35 6.48
N TYR A 144 -3.39 20.99 6.13
CA TYR A 144 -3.00 19.59 6.14
C TYR A 144 -2.98 19.07 7.59
N PRO A 145 -3.67 17.96 7.91
CA PRO A 145 -3.61 17.39 9.24
C PRO A 145 -2.15 17.00 9.56
N PRO A 146 -1.69 17.27 10.78
CA PRO A 146 -0.33 16.90 11.14
C PRO A 146 -0.15 15.40 11.12
N ILE A 147 1.05 14.93 10.79
CA ILE A 147 1.48 13.58 11.11
C ILE A 147 1.97 13.61 12.55
N SER A 148 1.39 12.79 13.41
CA SER A 148 1.89 12.64 14.77
C SER A 148 2.94 11.57 14.81
N ILE A 149 4.12 11.91 15.26
CA ILE A 149 5.24 10.99 15.47
C ILE A 149 5.61 10.93 16.95
N PHE A 150 6.24 9.85 17.34
CA PHE A 150 6.71 9.61 18.69
C PHE A 150 8.23 9.41 18.67
N PRO A 151 9.02 10.50 18.71
CA PRO A 151 10.48 10.44 18.61
C PRO A 151 11.08 9.48 19.63
N LYS A 152 12.15 8.76 19.22
CA LYS A 152 12.84 7.73 20.02
C LYS A 152 12.05 6.43 20.28
N SER A 153 10.78 6.33 19.86
CA SER A 153 9.98 5.09 20.03
C SER A 153 10.52 3.89 19.23
N HIS A 154 11.39 4.10 18.24
CA HIS A 154 12.08 3.07 17.45
C HIS A 154 13.19 2.36 18.21
N SER A 155 13.68 2.92 19.32
CA SER A 155 14.81 2.39 20.08
C SER A 155 14.49 1.09 20.82
N LEU A 156 15.52 0.28 21.08
CA LEU A 156 15.38 -0.94 21.85
C LEU A 156 14.86 -0.66 23.27
N LEU A 157 15.35 0.41 23.91
CA LEU A 157 14.88 0.83 25.24
C LEU A 157 13.39 1.15 25.25
N ALA A 158 12.92 1.88 24.24
CA ALA A 158 11.49 2.17 24.09
C ALA A 158 10.66 0.90 23.90
N TYR A 159 11.14 -0.06 23.09
CA TYR A 159 10.46 -1.33 22.88
C TYR A 159 10.33 -2.14 24.18
N VAL A 160 11.42 -2.25 24.96
CA VAL A 160 11.41 -2.94 26.26
C VAL A 160 10.51 -2.20 27.24
N GLY A 161 10.61 -0.87 27.30
CA GLY A 161 9.77 -0.02 28.14
C GLY A 161 8.27 -0.16 27.83
N GLN A 162 7.89 -0.19 26.56
CA GLN A 162 6.50 -0.42 26.16
C GLN A 162 5.98 -1.78 26.59
N LYS A 163 6.77 -2.85 26.41
CA LYS A 163 6.39 -4.20 26.88
C LYS A 163 6.19 -4.25 28.38
N LEU A 164 7.08 -3.63 29.14
CA LEU A 164 6.99 -3.58 30.61
C LEU A 164 5.78 -2.75 31.04
N ALA A 165 5.60 -1.55 30.48
CA ALA A 165 4.46 -0.70 30.77
C ALA A 165 3.12 -1.38 30.48
N LYS A 166 2.99 -2.09 29.37
CA LYS A 166 1.78 -2.87 29.04
C LYS A 166 1.53 -4.04 30.01
N LYS A 167 2.59 -4.65 30.53
CA LYS A 167 2.47 -5.71 31.54
C LYS A 167 1.97 -5.17 32.88
N ILE A 168 2.45 -3.98 33.28
CA ILE A 168 2.08 -3.35 34.56
C ILE A 168 0.72 -2.65 34.44
N PHE A 169 0.42 -2.07 33.28
CA PHE A 169 -0.79 -1.27 33.02
C PHE A 169 -1.52 -1.80 31.77
N PRO A 170 -2.17 -2.96 31.84
CA PRO A 170 -2.74 -3.63 30.66
C PRO A 170 -3.86 -2.85 29.98
N ASN A 171 -4.53 -1.96 30.69
CA ASN A 171 -5.68 -1.17 30.18
C ASN A 171 -5.29 0.18 29.56
N LEU A 172 -4.00 0.56 29.57
CA LEU A 172 -3.58 1.81 28.95
C LEU A 172 -3.62 1.68 27.40
N ASN A 173 -4.12 2.73 26.76
CA ASN A 173 -3.98 2.86 25.30
C ASN A 173 -2.51 3.05 24.90
N GLN A 174 -2.22 2.96 23.61
CA GLN A 174 -0.83 3.00 23.12
C GLN A 174 -0.15 4.37 23.38
N GLU A 175 -0.87 5.46 23.31
CA GLU A 175 -0.33 6.81 23.55
C GLU A 175 0.04 6.99 25.02
N ASP A 176 -0.81 6.56 25.93
CA ASP A 176 -0.54 6.60 27.36
C ASP A 176 0.65 5.73 27.76
N VAL A 177 0.80 4.56 27.11
CA VAL A 177 1.97 3.70 27.30
C VAL A 177 3.25 4.42 26.88
N LEU A 178 3.27 5.07 25.73
CA LEU A 178 4.42 5.85 25.25
C LEU A 178 4.74 7.01 26.20
N LYS A 179 3.72 7.73 26.65
CA LYS A 179 3.86 8.83 27.62
C LYS A 179 4.44 8.36 28.96
N LYS A 180 4.01 7.19 29.45
CA LYS A 180 4.53 6.59 30.71
C LYS A 180 6.03 6.27 30.66
N ILE A 181 6.55 5.94 29.49
CA ILE A 181 7.99 5.70 29.28
C ILE A 181 8.76 6.95 28.84
N GLY A 182 8.15 8.14 28.96
CA GLY A 182 8.81 9.43 28.67
C GLY A 182 8.82 9.83 27.20
N ILE A 183 8.12 9.10 26.30
CA ILE A 183 8.03 9.44 24.89
C ILE A 183 6.82 10.34 24.67
N LYS A 184 7.07 11.56 24.19
CA LYS A 184 6.04 12.56 23.91
C LYS A 184 5.68 12.56 22.42
N ARG A 185 4.42 12.82 22.14
CA ARG A 185 3.90 13.06 20.79
C ARG A 185 4.48 14.38 20.25
N LEU A 186 4.85 14.36 18.99
CA LEU A 186 5.23 15.53 18.20
C LEU A 186 4.35 15.58 16.96
N ASP A 187 3.62 16.68 16.80
CA ASP A 187 2.82 16.91 15.60
C ASP A 187 3.65 17.68 14.57
N VAL A 188 3.86 17.05 13.43
CA VAL A 188 4.62 17.59 12.29
C VAL A 188 3.64 18.05 11.24
N TYR A 189 3.66 19.35 10.92
CA TYR A 189 2.82 19.94 9.89
C TYR A 189 3.53 19.86 8.54
N PRO A 190 3.00 19.08 7.58
CA PRO A 190 3.69 18.84 6.34
C PRO A 190 3.85 20.09 5.47
N SER A 191 5.02 20.22 4.85
CA SER A 191 5.31 21.21 3.80
C SER A 191 5.43 20.53 2.45
N ILE A 192 4.93 21.15 1.38
CA ILE A 192 5.05 20.64 0.02
C ILE A 192 6.52 20.57 -0.45
N SER A 193 7.39 21.39 0.13
CA SER A 193 8.82 21.41 -0.20
C SER A 193 9.63 20.37 0.57
N SER A 194 8.99 19.57 1.42
CA SER A 194 9.67 18.62 2.28
C SER A 194 9.17 17.20 2.12
N THR A 195 10.07 16.26 2.31
CA THR A 195 9.78 14.83 2.49
C THR A 195 10.20 14.42 3.88
N TYR A 196 9.40 13.57 4.48
CA TYR A 196 9.60 13.07 5.82
C TYR A 196 10.02 11.60 5.74
N ILE A 197 11.11 11.28 6.41
CA ILE A 197 11.69 9.94 6.42
C ILE A 197 11.74 9.46 7.85
N TRP A 198 11.30 8.25 8.12
CA TRP A 198 11.40 7.66 9.46
C TRP A 198 11.75 6.19 9.44
N ASP A 199 12.38 5.73 10.52
CA ASP A 199 12.60 4.30 10.79
C ASP A 199 11.23 3.60 10.86
N ALA A 200 11.07 2.51 10.16
CA ALA A 200 9.82 1.78 10.15
C ALA A 200 9.36 1.26 11.53
N LYS A 201 10.24 1.28 12.54
CA LYS A 201 9.92 0.98 13.94
C LYS A 201 9.40 2.20 14.70
N LEU A 202 9.49 3.40 14.14
CA LEU A 202 8.98 4.62 14.78
C LEU A 202 7.46 4.53 14.89
N SER A 203 6.95 4.75 16.10
CA SER A 203 5.51 4.88 16.30
C SER A 203 5.02 6.20 15.73
N HIS A 204 3.98 6.14 14.93
CA HIS A 204 3.37 7.31 14.30
C HIS A 204 1.88 7.09 14.06
N MET A 205 1.15 8.14 13.72
CA MET A 205 -0.24 8.07 13.32
C MET A 205 -0.59 9.18 12.32
N GLY A 206 -1.48 8.90 11.40
CA GLY A 206 -2.15 9.90 10.58
C GLY A 206 -3.35 10.47 11.35
N ASN A 207 -3.50 11.79 11.32
CA ASN A 207 -4.66 12.45 11.90
C ASN A 207 -5.79 12.58 10.88
N LEU A 208 -7.01 12.77 11.38
CA LEU A 208 -8.19 12.97 10.54
C LEU A 208 -8.07 14.26 9.73
N ASN A 209 -8.56 14.21 8.49
CA ASN A 209 -8.72 15.40 7.70
C ASN A 209 -10.03 16.11 8.07
N SER A 210 -9.95 17.07 8.98
CA SER A 210 -11.08 17.91 9.37
C SER A 210 -11.21 19.19 8.51
N SER A 211 -10.37 19.33 7.48
CA SER A 211 -10.41 20.50 6.60
C SER A 211 -11.37 20.32 5.44
N GLU A 212 -11.75 21.43 4.81
CA GLU A 212 -12.54 21.44 3.58
C GLU A 212 -11.74 21.05 2.33
N ASN A 213 -10.42 20.82 2.50
CA ASN A 213 -9.53 20.45 1.42
C ASN A 213 -9.25 18.95 1.44
N TYR A 214 -9.02 18.38 0.27
CA TYR A 214 -8.49 17.03 0.18
C TYR A 214 -6.98 17.02 0.40
N HIS A 215 -6.45 15.92 0.95
CA HIS A 215 -5.03 15.75 1.17
C HIS A 215 -4.51 14.49 0.50
N CYS A 216 -3.31 14.57 -0.03
CA CYS A 216 -2.70 13.46 -0.73
C CYS A 216 -1.20 13.42 -0.44
N ALA A 217 -0.70 12.22 -0.21
CA ALA A 217 0.72 11.98 -0.04
C ALA A 217 1.15 10.72 -0.78
N LEU A 218 2.38 10.73 -1.27
CA LEU A 218 3.03 9.55 -1.80
C LEU A 218 3.87 8.92 -0.68
N VAL A 219 3.74 7.62 -0.52
CA VAL A 219 4.49 6.84 0.47
C VAL A 219 5.22 5.71 -0.24
N ILE A 220 6.51 5.59 0.04
CA ILE A 220 7.33 4.45 -0.37
C ILE A 220 8.04 3.87 0.84
N LYS A 221 8.45 2.62 0.74
CA LYS A 221 9.30 1.98 1.73
C LYS A 221 10.62 1.61 1.08
N ILE A 222 11.71 1.90 1.77
CA ILE A 222 13.05 1.46 1.39
C ILE A 222 13.47 0.39 2.38
N THR A 223 13.83 -0.80 1.88
CA THR A 223 14.05 -1.99 2.69
C THR A 223 15.36 -2.68 2.31
N GLU A 224 16.03 -3.31 3.27
CA GLU A 224 17.31 -4.01 3.05
C GLU A 224 17.22 -5.23 2.11
N LYS A 225 16.00 -5.73 1.88
CA LYS A 225 15.70 -6.86 0.99
C LYS A 225 14.28 -6.73 0.45
N PRO A 226 13.99 -7.36 -0.70
CA PRO A 226 12.66 -7.31 -1.28
C PRO A 226 11.62 -7.84 -0.30
N LEU A 227 10.50 -7.14 -0.21
CA LEU A 227 9.34 -7.60 0.55
C LEU A 227 8.62 -8.68 -0.25
N TYR A 228 8.23 -9.77 0.42
CA TYR A 228 7.55 -10.85 -0.28
C TYR A 228 6.06 -10.59 -0.53
N LEU A 229 5.49 -9.57 0.13
CA LEU A 229 4.08 -9.19 -0.03
C LEU A 229 3.89 -7.92 -0.87
N GLU A 230 4.94 -7.16 -1.12
CA GLU A 230 4.86 -5.88 -1.83
C GLU A 230 5.86 -5.88 -3.00
N PRO A 231 5.41 -5.60 -4.24
CA PRO A 231 6.33 -5.44 -5.36
C PRO A 231 7.39 -4.40 -5.06
N SER A 232 8.64 -4.75 -5.29
CA SER A 232 9.78 -3.86 -5.01
C SER A 232 10.88 -4.06 -6.05
N VAL A 233 11.64 -3.00 -6.30
CA VAL A 233 12.80 -2.98 -7.20
C VAL A 233 14.03 -2.49 -6.46
N GLU A 234 15.23 -2.87 -6.91
CA GLU A 234 16.44 -2.29 -6.34
C GLU A 234 16.50 -0.78 -6.60
N CYS A 235 16.90 0.00 -5.61
CA CYS A 235 16.97 1.46 -5.73
C CYS A 235 17.86 1.88 -6.92
N LYS A 236 19.02 1.23 -7.07
CA LYS A 236 19.93 1.50 -8.21
C LYS A 236 19.27 1.23 -9.56
N ASP A 237 18.50 0.16 -9.68
CA ASP A 237 17.81 -0.19 -10.93
C ASP A 237 16.70 0.81 -11.25
N LEU A 238 15.96 1.27 -10.24
CA LEU A 238 14.94 2.29 -10.41
C LEU A 238 15.54 3.59 -10.99
N ILE A 239 16.68 4.04 -10.45
CA ILE A 239 17.32 5.28 -10.88
C ILE A 239 17.84 5.16 -12.32
N GLN A 240 18.40 4.00 -12.69
CA GLN A 240 18.97 3.76 -14.01
C GLN A 240 17.93 3.49 -15.11
N ARG A 241 16.71 3.08 -14.75
CA ARG A 241 15.67 2.78 -15.73
C ARG A 241 15.24 4.05 -16.48
N THR A 242 15.33 3.97 -17.81
CA THR A 242 14.84 5.01 -18.71
C THR A 242 13.33 4.89 -18.95
N ASN A 243 12.82 3.66 -19.02
CA ASN A 243 11.41 3.37 -19.22
C ASN A 243 10.85 2.65 -17.98
N LEU A 244 10.02 3.36 -17.23
CA LEU A 244 9.24 2.76 -16.13
C LEU A 244 7.92 2.25 -16.70
N GLU A 245 7.53 1.02 -16.35
CA GLU A 245 6.19 0.54 -16.67
C GLU A 245 5.16 1.41 -15.97
N THR A 246 4.40 2.15 -16.75
CA THR A 246 3.33 3.03 -16.29
C THR A 246 2.02 2.64 -16.95
N ILE A 247 0.93 2.90 -16.25
CA ILE A 247 -0.42 2.67 -16.74
C ILE A 247 -1.15 4.01 -16.64
N GLU A 248 -1.47 4.59 -17.78
CA GLU A 248 -2.26 5.81 -17.83
C GLU A 248 -3.73 5.44 -18.00
N PHE A 249 -4.57 5.92 -17.09
CA PHE A 249 -6.01 5.71 -17.12
C PHE A 249 -6.75 7.05 -17.11
N ASN A 250 -7.81 7.13 -17.93
CA ASN A 250 -8.86 8.09 -17.66
C ASN A 250 -9.65 7.59 -16.44
N PHE A 251 -9.89 8.46 -15.47
CA PHE A 251 -10.55 8.06 -14.22
C PHE A 251 -11.95 7.49 -14.44
N LEU A 252 -12.76 8.13 -15.30
CA LEU A 252 -14.13 7.67 -15.57
C LEU A 252 -14.16 6.33 -16.28
N ASP A 253 -13.31 6.15 -17.29
CA ASP A 253 -13.20 4.88 -18.00
C ASP A 253 -12.70 3.78 -17.07
N MET A 254 -11.70 4.09 -16.25
CA MET A 254 -11.18 3.19 -15.23
C MET A 254 -12.27 2.80 -14.22
N TYR A 255 -13.02 3.77 -13.70
CA TYR A 255 -14.08 3.52 -12.74
C TYR A 255 -15.16 2.60 -13.32
N LYS A 256 -15.67 2.90 -14.54
CA LYS A 256 -16.66 2.07 -15.23
C LYS A 256 -16.15 0.65 -15.45
N ASN A 257 -14.99 0.52 -16.09
CA ASN A 257 -14.42 -0.79 -16.40
C ASN A 257 -14.16 -1.62 -15.15
N LEU A 258 -13.58 -1.03 -14.10
CA LEU A 258 -13.33 -1.74 -12.85
C LEU A 258 -14.61 -2.05 -12.08
N SER A 259 -15.63 -1.18 -12.14
CA SER A 259 -16.95 -1.45 -11.57
C SER A 259 -17.58 -2.69 -12.20
N ASP A 260 -17.58 -2.78 -13.53
CA ASP A 260 -18.13 -3.91 -14.27
C ASP A 260 -17.38 -5.21 -13.96
N HIS A 261 -16.04 -5.14 -13.89
CA HIS A 261 -15.22 -6.30 -13.54
C HIS A 261 -15.46 -6.77 -12.11
N ILE A 262 -15.61 -5.85 -11.14
CA ILE A 262 -15.89 -6.20 -9.74
C ILE A 262 -17.28 -6.82 -9.61
N GLU A 263 -18.29 -6.27 -10.29
CA GLU A 263 -19.64 -6.82 -10.31
C GLU A 263 -19.67 -8.23 -10.90
N ASN A 264 -18.91 -8.49 -11.96
CA ASN A 264 -18.78 -9.83 -12.53
C ASN A 264 -18.15 -10.81 -11.53
N ILE A 265 -17.09 -10.40 -10.82
CA ILE A 265 -16.46 -11.24 -9.79
C ILE A 265 -17.37 -11.43 -8.58
N GLU A 266 -18.13 -10.40 -8.20
CA GLU A 266 -19.15 -10.51 -7.15
C GLU A 266 -20.21 -11.53 -7.53
N LYS A 267 -20.71 -11.47 -8.76
CA LYS A 267 -21.66 -12.44 -9.28
C LYS A 267 -21.12 -13.86 -9.25
N MET A 268 -19.89 -14.08 -9.72
CA MET A 268 -19.23 -15.39 -9.62
C MET A 268 -19.18 -15.88 -8.17
N SER A 269 -18.85 -15.01 -7.20
CA SER A 269 -18.75 -15.39 -5.78
C SER A 269 -20.10 -15.76 -5.15
N LEU A 270 -21.18 -15.16 -5.61
CA LEU A 270 -22.54 -15.44 -5.13
C LEU A 270 -23.13 -16.71 -5.78
N GLU A 271 -22.74 -16.99 -7.02
CA GLU A 271 -23.20 -18.18 -7.77
C GLU A 271 -22.37 -19.42 -7.45
N SER A 272 -21.12 -19.28 -7.02
CA SER A 272 -20.24 -20.41 -6.72
C SER A 272 -20.62 -21.08 -5.41
N LEU A 273 -20.93 -22.36 -5.50
CA LEU A 273 -21.23 -23.20 -4.33
C LEU A 273 -19.97 -23.69 -3.59
N ASN A 274 -18.81 -23.59 -4.24
CA ASN A 274 -17.53 -23.99 -3.66
C ASN A 274 -16.35 -23.12 -4.15
N ILE A 275 -15.30 -23.09 -3.34
CA ILE A 275 -14.11 -22.28 -3.58
C ILE A 275 -13.33 -22.68 -4.83
N GLU A 276 -13.37 -23.96 -5.21
CA GLU A 276 -12.63 -24.46 -6.37
C GLU A 276 -13.26 -24.00 -7.67
N GLU A 277 -14.58 -23.97 -7.73
CA GLU A 277 -15.34 -23.43 -8.85
C GLU A 277 -15.09 -21.93 -9.00
N PHE A 278 -15.16 -21.17 -7.90
CA PHE A 278 -14.82 -19.75 -7.91
C PHE A 278 -13.40 -19.49 -8.47
N ILE A 279 -12.39 -20.21 -7.97
CA ILE A 279 -11.01 -20.09 -8.47
C ILE A 279 -10.95 -20.35 -9.98
N SER A 280 -11.63 -21.38 -10.47
CA SER A 280 -11.64 -21.72 -11.89
C SER A 280 -12.28 -20.63 -12.74
N ASN A 281 -13.44 -20.14 -12.32
CA ASN A 281 -14.18 -19.09 -13.02
C ASN A 281 -13.40 -17.78 -13.10
N VAL A 282 -12.78 -17.34 -12.01
CA VAL A 282 -11.95 -16.13 -12.01
C VAL A 282 -10.67 -16.34 -12.81
N TYR A 283 -10.07 -17.52 -12.77
CA TYR A 283 -8.88 -17.84 -13.55
C TYR A 283 -9.16 -17.79 -15.06
N ASP A 284 -10.30 -18.31 -15.49
CA ASP A 284 -10.70 -18.25 -16.89
C ASP A 284 -11.07 -16.83 -17.32
N TYR A 285 -11.79 -16.09 -16.47
CA TYR A 285 -12.16 -14.70 -16.71
C TYR A 285 -10.95 -13.80 -16.97
N ARG A 286 -9.85 -13.97 -16.21
CA ARG A 286 -8.64 -13.15 -16.35
C ARG A 286 -8.02 -13.20 -17.76
N LYS A 287 -8.29 -14.24 -18.56
CA LYS A 287 -7.76 -14.37 -19.92
C LYS A 287 -8.30 -13.32 -20.89
N PHE A 288 -9.45 -12.75 -20.56
CA PHE A 288 -10.12 -11.73 -21.37
C PHE A 288 -9.71 -10.30 -21.00
N ILE A 289 -8.84 -10.13 -20.00
CA ILE A 289 -8.45 -8.83 -19.47
C ILE A 289 -6.95 -8.61 -19.75
N ASP A 290 -6.61 -7.45 -20.30
CA ASP A 290 -5.21 -7.07 -20.55
C ASP A 290 -4.41 -6.90 -19.24
N LEU A 291 -3.08 -6.92 -19.34
CA LEU A 291 -2.21 -6.87 -18.17
C LEU A 291 -2.38 -5.61 -17.33
N GLY A 292 -2.56 -4.45 -17.96
CA GLY A 292 -2.75 -3.18 -17.27
C GLY A 292 -4.03 -3.17 -16.44
N THR A 293 -5.14 -3.54 -17.06
CA THR A 293 -6.44 -3.67 -16.40
C THR A 293 -6.39 -4.73 -15.28
N ARG A 294 -5.71 -5.87 -15.49
CA ARG A 294 -5.52 -6.89 -14.45
C ARG A 294 -4.83 -6.34 -13.21
N ARG A 295 -3.75 -5.56 -13.39
CA ARG A 295 -3.04 -4.93 -12.27
C ARG A 295 -3.93 -3.95 -11.51
N ALA A 296 -4.62 -3.07 -12.22
CA ALA A 296 -5.54 -2.11 -11.61
C ALA A 296 -6.69 -2.83 -10.89
N LEU A 297 -7.30 -3.83 -11.54
CA LEU A 297 -8.38 -4.62 -10.95
C LEU A 297 -7.92 -5.39 -9.70
N SER A 298 -6.76 -6.03 -9.76
CA SER A 298 -6.19 -6.77 -8.64
C SER A 298 -5.99 -5.85 -7.42
N PHE A 299 -5.40 -4.69 -7.63
CA PHE A 299 -5.22 -3.70 -6.57
C PHE A 299 -6.58 -3.22 -6.02
N THR A 300 -7.52 -2.87 -6.90
CA THR A 300 -8.85 -2.38 -6.52
C THR A 300 -9.63 -3.42 -5.72
N LEU A 301 -9.65 -4.67 -6.16
CA LEU A 301 -10.31 -5.77 -5.43
C LEU A 301 -9.73 -5.93 -4.01
N SER A 302 -8.41 -5.88 -3.89
CA SER A 302 -7.72 -5.99 -2.61
C SER A 302 -8.06 -4.83 -1.67
N GLU A 303 -8.09 -3.60 -2.17
CA GLU A 303 -8.44 -2.42 -1.38
C GLU A 303 -9.91 -2.43 -0.97
N VAL A 304 -10.82 -2.69 -1.89
CA VAL A 304 -12.26 -2.78 -1.59
C VAL A 304 -12.53 -3.88 -0.55
N ALA A 305 -11.91 -5.05 -0.69
CA ALA A 305 -12.06 -6.13 0.29
C ALA A 305 -11.57 -5.74 1.69
N SER A 306 -10.51 -4.94 1.79
CA SER A 306 -9.95 -4.50 3.07
C SER A 306 -10.79 -3.43 3.76
N ARG A 307 -11.43 -2.56 2.98
CA ARG A 307 -12.19 -1.41 3.47
C ARG A 307 -13.67 -1.71 3.69
N CYS A 308 -14.21 -2.70 2.95
CA CYS A 308 -15.60 -3.15 3.05
C CYS A 308 -15.69 -4.61 3.53
N PRO A 309 -15.18 -4.95 4.74
CA PRO A 309 -15.08 -6.33 5.20
C PRO A 309 -16.45 -7.01 5.42
N ASN A 310 -17.52 -6.24 5.56
CA ASN A 310 -18.88 -6.73 5.80
C ASN A 310 -19.62 -7.10 4.49
N GLN A 311 -19.00 -6.90 3.33
CA GLN A 311 -19.58 -7.34 2.06
C GLN A 311 -19.54 -8.87 1.97
N PRO A 312 -20.62 -9.54 1.52
CA PRO A 312 -20.63 -10.99 1.37
C PRO A 312 -19.49 -11.52 0.47
N SER A 313 -19.17 -10.77 -0.58
CA SER A 313 -18.11 -11.10 -1.55
C SER A 313 -16.69 -10.70 -1.12
N SER A 314 -16.54 -9.92 -0.04
CA SER A 314 -15.25 -9.38 0.40
C SER A 314 -14.15 -10.44 0.54
N ASN A 315 -14.50 -11.62 1.06
CA ASN A 315 -13.55 -12.73 1.20
C ASN A 315 -13.04 -13.24 -0.15
N TYR A 316 -13.92 -13.27 -1.14
CA TYR A 316 -13.60 -13.73 -2.49
C TYR A 316 -12.85 -12.66 -3.28
N PHE A 317 -13.09 -11.38 -3.02
CA PHE A 317 -12.33 -10.29 -3.65
C PHE A 317 -10.83 -10.35 -3.34
N ASP A 318 -10.47 -10.69 -2.10
CA ASP A 318 -9.05 -10.89 -1.74
C ASP A 318 -8.43 -12.05 -2.53
N LEU A 319 -9.15 -13.15 -2.72
CA LEU A 319 -8.67 -14.29 -3.51
C LEU A 319 -8.65 -13.96 -5.00
N ALA A 320 -9.70 -13.31 -5.51
CA ALA A 320 -9.77 -12.88 -6.89
C ALA A 320 -8.64 -11.91 -7.25
N SER A 321 -8.27 -11.01 -6.35
CA SER A 321 -7.17 -10.07 -6.57
C SER A 321 -5.85 -10.79 -6.84
N TYR A 322 -5.57 -11.87 -6.14
CA TYR A 322 -4.40 -12.71 -6.41
C TYR A 322 -4.51 -13.46 -7.74
N ILE A 323 -5.68 -14.04 -8.03
CA ILE A 323 -5.89 -14.85 -9.25
C ILE A 323 -5.78 -13.97 -10.50
N VAL A 324 -6.35 -12.78 -10.46
CA VAL A 324 -6.32 -11.82 -11.57
C VAL A 324 -4.89 -11.39 -11.85
N GLU A 325 -4.12 -11.08 -10.80
CA GLU A 325 -2.69 -10.80 -10.93
C GLU A 325 -1.90 -11.51 -9.82
N LYS A 326 -1.04 -12.44 -10.22
CA LYS A 326 -0.20 -13.25 -9.33
C LYS A 326 0.72 -12.45 -8.39
N GLY A 327 1.00 -11.20 -8.70
CA GLY A 327 1.80 -10.31 -7.86
C GLY A 327 1.11 -9.86 -6.57
N ASN A 328 -0.23 -9.98 -6.48
CA ASN A 328 -0.98 -9.50 -5.32
C ASN A 328 -1.13 -10.56 -4.22
N ILE A 329 -0.03 -10.90 -3.58
CA ILE A 329 0.00 -11.90 -2.50
C ILE A 329 -0.70 -11.41 -1.24
N MET A 330 -0.85 -10.10 -1.04
CA MET A 330 -1.57 -9.55 0.10
C MET A 330 -3.04 -9.96 0.14
N GLY A 331 -3.71 -9.96 -1.01
CA GLY A 331 -5.09 -10.43 -1.13
C GLY A 331 -5.21 -11.90 -0.76
N LEU A 332 -4.33 -12.75 -1.32
CA LEU A 332 -4.30 -14.18 -0.99
C LEU A 332 -4.04 -14.41 0.51
N GLU A 333 -3.08 -13.72 1.11
CA GLU A 333 -2.78 -13.87 2.53
C GLU A 333 -3.97 -13.47 3.40
N ARG A 334 -4.63 -12.34 3.12
CA ARG A 334 -5.82 -11.91 3.86
C ARG A 334 -6.97 -12.91 3.75
N HIS A 335 -7.22 -13.41 2.54
CA HIS A 335 -8.23 -14.46 2.33
C HIS A 335 -7.94 -15.72 3.14
N LEU A 336 -6.70 -16.23 3.07
CA LEU A 336 -6.29 -17.42 3.81
C LEU A 336 -6.38 -17.24 5.32
N ARG A 337 -6.12 -16.04 5.84
CA ARG A 337 -6.30 -15.74 7.28
C ARG A 337 -7.75 -15.78 7.74
N LYS A 338 -8.71 -15.55 6.85
CA LYS A 338 -10.14 -15.65 7.11
C LYS A 338 -10.65 -17.09 7.03
N CYS A 339 -9.90 -18.01 6.41
CA CYS A 339 -10.26 -19.41 6.36
C CYS A 339 -10.07 -20.06 7.74
N THR A 340 -11.14 -20.64 8.27
CA THR A 340 -11.18 -21.18 9.64
C THR A 340 -10.66 -22.61 9.74
N ASP A 341 -10.58 -23.33 8.62
CA ASP A 341 -10.16 -24.72 8.62
C ASP A 341 -9.00 -25.03 7.65
N LYS A 342 -8.14 -25.97 8.07
CA LYS A 342 -6.97 -26.39 7.32
C LYS A 342 -7.33 -27.04 5.96
N LYS A 343 -8.48 -27.72 5.87
CA LYS A 343 -8.90 -28.41 4.64
C LYS A 343 -9.20 -27.38 3.53
N THR A 344 -9.88 -26.29 3.88
CA THR A 344 -10.16 -25.20 2.93
C THR A 344 -8.86 -24.55 2.45
N VAL A 345 -7.92 -24.26 3.35
CA VAL A 345 -6.61 -23.72 2.97
C VAL A 345 -5.88 -24.67 2.02
N LEU A 346 -5.85 -25.96 2.33
CA LEU A 346 -5.25 -26.99 1.46
C LEU A 346 -5.91 -27.06 0.07
N ARG A 347 -7.24 -27.04 -0.01
CA ARG A 347 -7.96 -27.04 -1.28
C ARG A 347 -7.62 -25.82 -2.14
N ILE A 348 -7.56 -24.65 -1.54
CA ILE A 348 -7.16 -23.41 -2.23
C ILE A 348 -5.77 -23.56 -2.82
N PHE A 349 -4.78 -23.98 -2.04
CA PHE A 349 -3.41 -24.17 -2.53
C PHE A 349 -3.32 -25.26 -3.61
N ASN A 350 -4.01 -26.39 -3.43
CA ASN A 350 -4.05 -27.46 -4.42
C ASN A 350 -4.64 -27.00 -5.75
N LYS A 351 -5.71 -26.21 -5.71
CA LYS A 351 -6.32 -25.69 -6.93
C LYS A 351 -5.42 -24.65 -7.60
N LEU A 352 -4.91 -23.69 -6.84
CA LEU A 352 -4.00 -22.68 -7.37
C LEU A 352 -2.75 -23.32 -7.99
N SER A 353 -2.17 -24.34 -7.37
CA SER A 353 -0.98 -25.02 -7.90
C SER A 353 -1.23 -25.75 -9.24
N LYS A 354 -2.46 -26.11 -9.56
CA LYS A 354 -2.81 -26.69 -10.87
C LYS A 354 -2.80 -25.65 -12.00
N PHE A 355 -3.16 -24.40 -11.68
CA PHE A 355 -3.19 -23.31 -12.64
C PHE A 355 -1.87 -22.54 -12.72
N GLU A 356 -1.06 -22.59 -11.66
CA GLU A 356 0.13 -21.78 -11.52
C GLU A 356 1.34 -22.44 -12.20
N LYS A 357 1.74 -21.87 -13.34
CA LYS A 357 3.10 -22.00 -13.85
C LYS A 357 3.88 -20.80 -13.34
N PHE A 358 4.72 -21.00 -12.33
CA PHE A 358 5.55 -19.93 -11.81
C PHE A 358 6.60 -19.55 -12.85
N ASN A 359 6.49 -18.35 -13.37
CA ASN A 359 7.38 -17.84 -14.41
C ASN A 359 8.69 -17.28 -13.83
N THR A 360 8.69 -16.90 -12.55
CA THR A 360 9.87 -16.35 -11.88
C THR A 360 10.19 -17.11 -10.59
N TYR A 361 11.48 -17.12 -10.22
CA TYR A 361 11.93 -17.67 -8.95
C TYR A 361 11.31 -16.92 -7.75
N GLN A 362 11.04 -15.63 -7.89
CA GLN A 362 10.41 -14.82 -6.86
C GLN A 362 8.97 -15.25 -6.59
N GLU A 363 8.16 -15.42 -7.62
CA GLU A 363 6.77 -15.91 -7.49
C GLU A 363 6.73 -17.27 -6.78
N PHE A 364 7.58 -18.19 -7.22
CA PHE A 364 7.70 -19.50 -6.59
C PHE A 364 8.11 -19.41 -5.13
N THR A 365 9.08 -18.56 -4.80
CA THR A 365 9.56 -18.35 -3.42
C THR A 365 8.47 -17.75 -2.54
N LEU A 366 7.70 -16.80 -3.04
CA LEU A 366 6.60 -16.15 -2.33
C LEU A 366 5.47 -17.13 -2.02
N PHE A 367 5.07 -17.91 -3.00
CA PHE A 367 4.04 -18.94 -2.83
C PHE A 367 4.48 -20.00 -1.79
N ASN A 368 5.74 -20.45 -1.86
CA ASN A 368 6.30 -21.39 -0.89
C ASN A 368 6.38 -20.81 0.52
N LYS A 369 6.70 -19.54 0.69
CA LYS A 369 6.67 -18.87 2.01
C LYS A 369 5.25 -18.84 2.60
N LEU A 370 4.24 -18.54 1.79
CA LEU A 370 2.85 -18.62 2.24
C LEU A 370 2.47 -20.05 2.62
N LYS A 371 2.86 -21.03 1.80
CA LYS A 371 2.66 -22.47 2.06
C LYS A 371 3.24 -22.88 3.42
N GLN A 372 4.50 -22.53 3.69
CA GLN A 372 5.15 -22.76 4.99
C GLN A 372 4.43 -22.04 6.14
N ARG A 373 4.05 -20.78 5.94
CA ARG A 373 3.34 -19.98 6.95
C ARG A 373 2.01 -20.60 7.36
N PHE A 374 1.27 -21.17 6.42
CA PHE A 374 0.01 -21.86 6.66
C PHE A 374 0.19 -23.35 6.95
N LYS A 375 1.45 -23.84 7.09
CA LYS A 375 1.80 -25.23 7.39
C LYS A 375 1.15 -26.22 6.40
N VAL A 376 1.24 -25.90 5.11
CA VAL A 376 0.67 -26.67 4.00
C VAL A 376 1.82 -27.49 3.37
N ASP A 377 2.30 -28.51 4.08
CA ASP A 377 3.53 -29.24 3.71
C ASP A 377 3.33 -30.32 2.65
N GLU A 378 2.07 -30.73 2.38
CA GLU A 378 1.73 -31.90 1.56
C GLU A 378 1.53 -31.63 0.05
N ILE A 379 1.78 -30.40 -0.43
CA ILE A 379 1.53 -30.04 -1.82
C ILE A 379 2.82 -30.14 -2.64
N ASN A 380 2.89 -31.12 -3.52
CA ASN A 380 3.93 -31.22 -4.56
C ASN A 380 3.71 -30.15 -5.64
N LEU A 381 4.44 -29.04 -5.55
CA LEU A 381 4.51 -28.06 -6.62
C LEU A 381 5.38 -28.60 -7.76
N ARG A 382 4.80 -28.84 -8.93
CA ARG A 382 5.58 -29.17 -10.13
C ARG A 382 6.35 -27.92 -10.55
N ARG A 383 7.68 -28.00 -10.43
CA ARG A 383 8.61 -27.03 -11.02
C ARG A 383 8.51 -27.15 -12.54
N THR A 384 7.91 -26.20 -13.21
CA THR A 384 8.23 -26.00 -14.64
C THR A 384 9.56 -25.26 -14.69
N SER A 385 10.43 -25.68 -15.62
CA SER A 385 11.76 -25.12 -15.83
C SER A 385 11.73 -23.60 -15.74
N VAL A 386 12.48 -23.08 -14.78
CA VAL A 386 12.69 -21.63 -14.63
C VAL A 386 13.51 -21.21 -15.85
N VAL A 387 12.88 -20.56 -16.79
CA VAL A 387 13.60 -19.85 -17.85
C VAL A 387 14.18 -18.60 -17.18
N HIS A 388 15.48 -18.61 -16.98
CA HIS A 388 16.22 -17.40 -16.61
C HIS A 388 16.16 -16.46 -17.83
N GLY A 389 15.19 -15.57 -17.82
CA GLY A 389 15.05 -14.52 -18.79
C GLY A 389 14.77 -13.21 -18.06
N TRP A 390 15.78 -12.41 -18.04
CA TRP A 390 15.69 -10.97 -17.83
C TRP A 390 15.62 -10.28 -19.16
#